data_5153100ca865c5fc1912bdb602c7ae0c
#
_entry.id   5153100ca865c5fc1912bdb602c7ae0c
#
_cell.length_a   1.000
_cell.length_b   1.000
_cell.length_c   1.000
_cell.angle_alpha   90.00
_cell.angle_beta   90.00
_cell.angle_gamma   90.00
#
_symmetry.space_group_name_H-M   'P 1'
#
loop_
_entity.id
_entity.type
_entity.pdbx_description
1 polymer ?
#
loop_
_entity_poly.entity_id
_entity_poly.type
_entity_poly.pdbx_seq_one_letter_code
_entity_poly.pdbx_strand_id
1 'polypeptide(L)'
;MAEAHDWTSEVVAHLTTAGWQPGRRIDLRDWAQELATGSGFQLHPAAATFLAEFGGINVPRIRGLGQDVASVAFELDPRNAEGRRDWFRSLGCPARGELYPIGDAGGGHAILAIDEESTVFMLFGNECRRIGTGAEAVANLVTGRRP
;
A
#
# COMPACT_ATOMS: atom_id res chain seq x y z
N MET A 1 -5.44 11.24 -21.66
CA MET A 1 -6.00 9.93 -21.39
C MET A 1 -5.33 9.33 -20.18
N ALA A 2 -6.11 8.87 -19.23
CA ALA A 2 -5.51 8.21 -18.08
C ALA A 2 -4.82 6.93 -18.54
N GLU A 3 -3.54 6.82 -18.24
CA GLU A 3 -2.81 5.63 -18.54
C GLU A 3 -3.29 4.49 -17.64
N ALA A 4 -3.67 3.38 -18.25
CA ALA A 4 -3.81 2.16 -17.49
C ALA A 4 -2.40 1.71 -17.12
N HIS A 5 -2.22 1.31 -15.88
CA HIS A 5 -0.96 0.73 -15.45
C HIS A 5 -0.69 -0.55 -16.25
N ASP A 6 0.55 -1.01 -16.20
CA ASP A 6 0.99 -2.21 -16.91
C ASP A 6 0.47 -3.48 -16.24
N TRP A 7 -0.81 -3.50 -15.95
CA TRP A 7 -1.48 -4.60 -15.27
C TRP A 7 -2.12 -5.57 -16.27
N THR A 8 -2.22 -6.82 -15.87
CA THR A 8 -3.03 -7.78 -16.62
C THR A 8 -4.51 -7.41 -16.49
N SER A 9 -5.31 -7.88 -17.43
CA SER A 9 -6.77 -7.65 -17.38
C SER A 9 -7.39 -8.23 -16.11
N GLU A 10 -6.82 -9.31 -15.57
CA GLU A 10 -7.28 -9.91 -14.32
C GLU A 10 -7.08 -8.99 -13.12
N VAL A 11 -5.90 -8.37 -13.03
CA VAL A 11 -5.62 -7.40 -11.96
C VAL A 11 -6.56 -6.20 -12.08
N VAL A 12 -6.74 -5.67 -13.28
CA VAL A 12 -7.66 -4.56 -13.54
C VAL A 12 -9.07 -4.92 -13.08
N ALA A 13 -9.54 -6.12 -13.40
CA ALA A 13 -10.89 -6.55 -13.02
C ALA A 13 -11.07 -6.60 -11.50
N HIS A 14 -10.12 -7.16 -10.78
CA HIS A 14 -10.21 -7.24 -9.32
C HIS A 14 -10.16 -5.86 -8.67
N LEU A 15 -9.29 -4.99 -9.14
CA LEU A 15 -9.18 -3.64 -8.59
C LEU A 15 -10.41 -2.79 -8.93
N THR A 16 -10.95 -2.93 -10.14
CA THR A 16 -12.18 -2.25 -10.54
C THR A 16 -13.35 -2.66 -9.66
N THR A 17 -13.46 -3.95 -9.36
CA THR A 17 -14.48 -4.45 -8.44
C THR A 17 -14.33 -3.84 -7.05
N ALA A 18 -13.10 -3.57 -6.63
CA ALA A 18 -12.82 -2.97 -5.33
C ALA A 18 -12.94 -1.44 -5.30
N GLY A 19 -13.27 -0.82 -6.43
CA GLY A 19 -13.51 0.62 -6.50
C GLY A 19 -12.48 1.43 -7.26
N TRP A 20 -11.44 0.80 -7.81
CA TRP A 20 -10.46 1.50 -8.62
C TRP A 20 -11.02 1.83 -10.01
N GLN A 21 -10.61 2.97 -10.54
CA GLN A 21 -10.86 3.33 -11.94
C GLN A 21 -9.77 4.28 -12.42
N PRO A 22 -9.51 4.36 -13.73
CA PRO A 22 -8.52 5.31 -14.25
C PRO A 22 -8.87 6.74 -13.85
N GLY A 23 -7.87 7.50 -13.45
CA GLY A 23 -8.06 8.88 -13.03
C GLY A 23 -8.59 9.07 -11.62
N ARG A 24 -8.72 7.98 -10.86
CA ARG A 24 -9.21 8.05 -9.47
C ARG A 24 -8.30 8.95 -8.64
N ARG A 25 -8.93 9.84 -7.86
CA ARG A 25 -8.22 10.76 -7.00
C ARG A 25 -9.08 11.10 -5.81
N ILE A 26 -8.62 10.73 -4.62
CA ILE A 26 -9.33 11.02 -3.39
C ILE A 26 -8.63 12.13 -2.60
N ASP A 27 -9.37 12.78 -1.71
CA ASP A 27 -8.86 13.82 -0.85
C ASP A 27 -8.13 13.16 0.34
N LEU A 28 -6.90 13.57 0.59
CA LEU A 28 -6.05 12.99 1.63
C LEU A 28 -5.92 13.87 2.87
N ARG A 29 -6.56 15.02 2.90
CA ARG A 29 -6.33 16.01 3.97
C ARG A 29 -6.62 15.48 5.36
N ASP A 30 -7.70 14.75 5.53
CA ASP A 30 -8.09 14.23 6.84
C ASP A 30 -7.09 13.19 7.34
N TRP A 31 -6.68 12.28 6.47
CA TRP A 31 -5.68 11.27 6.81
C TRP A 31 -4.33 11.92 7.14
N ALA A 32 -3.91 12.86 6.32
CA ALA A 32 -2.62 13.53 6.51
C ALA A 32 -2.59 14.25 7.86
N GLN A 33 -3.67 14.95 8.20
CA GLN A 33 -3.76 15.67 9.47
C GLN A 33 -3.78 14.70 10.65
N GLU A 34 -4.59 13.66 10.56
CA GLU A 34 -4.73 12.68 11.64
C GLU A 34 -3.40 11.99 11.94
N LEU A 35 -2.69 11.55 10.91
CA LEU A 35 -1.42 10.87 11.08
C LEU A 35 -0.30 11.80 11.51
N ALA A 36 -0.29 13.04 11.06
CA ALA A 36 0.70 14.01 11.50
C ALA A 36 0.51 14.35 12.97
N THR A 37 -0.74 14.57 13.38
CA THR A 37 -1.06 14.97 14.76
C THR A 37 -0.89 13.80 15.73
N GLY A 38 -1.40 12.63 15.38
CA GLY A 38 -1.42 11.47 16.27
C GLY A 38 -0.13 10.68 16.32
N SER A 39 0.61 10.63 15.20
CA SER A 39 1.74 9.72 15.08
C SER A 39 3.01 10.36 14.51
N GLY A 40 2.95 11.60 14.10
CA GLY A 40 4.11 12.31 13.56
C GLY A 40 4.51 11.92 12.14
N PHE A 41 3.68 11.16 11.44
CA PHE A 41 3.94 10.83 10.04
C PHE A 41 3.71 12.06 9.16
N GLN A 42 4.68 12.37 8.30
CA GLN A 42 4.58 13.49 7.37
C GLN A 42 4.34 12.94 5.96
N LEU A 43 3.25 13.36 5.35
CA LEU A 43 2.89 12.90 4.01
C LEU A 43 3.89 13.45 2.98
N HIS A 44 4.63 12.55 2.35
CA HIS A 44 5.56 12.94 1.28
C HIS A 44 4.93 12.71 -0.10
N PRO A 45 5.52 13.29 -1.18
CA PRO A 45 4.90 13.22 -2.51
C PRO A 45 4.61 11.82 -3.03
N ALA A 46 5.50 10.86 -2.80
CA ALA A 46 5.27 9.49 -3.27
C ALA A 46 4.05 8.87 -2.60
N ALA A 47 3.91 9.06 -1.28
CA ALA A 47 2.76 8.57 -0.54
C ALA A 47 1.47 9.29 -0.97
N ALA A 48 1.54 10.59 -1.20
CA ALA A 48 0.39 11.36 -1.65
C ALA A 48 -0.11 10.87 -3.01
N THR A 49 0.80 10.65 -3.95
CA THR A 49 0.46 10.15 -5.28
C THR A 49 -0.18 8.76 -5.18
N PHE A 50 0.42 7.88 -4.39
CA PHE A 50 -0.09 6.52 -4.23
C PHE A 50 -1.49 6.52 -3.59
N LEU A 51 -1.64 7.20 -2.47
CA LEU A 51 -2.90 7.19 -1.73
C LEU A 51 -4.03 7.93 -2.46
N ALA A 52 -3.70 8.96 -3.24
CA ALA A 52 -4.73 9.64 -4.02
C ALA A 52 -5.40 8.69 -5.00
N GLU A 53 -4.64 7.79 -5.60
CA GLU A 53 -5.18 6.82 -6.54
C GLU A 53 -5.75 5.58 -5.85
N PHE A 54 -5.07 5.05 -4.85
CA PHE A 54 -5.39 3.74 -4.28
C PHE A 54 -6.00 3.77 -2.87
N GLY A 55 -5.92 4.89 -2.18
CA GLY A 55 -6.42 4.98 -0.81
C GLY A 55 -7.90 4.60 -0.70
N GLY A 56 -8.23 3.86 0.34
CA GLY A 56 -9.61 3.42 0.57
C GLY A 56 -9.99 2.12 -0.15
N ILE A 57 -9.13 1.61 -1.04
CA ILE A 57 -9.41 0.36 -1.73
C ILE A 57 -9.19 -0.81 -0.76
N ASN A 58 -10.16 -1.72 -0.76
CA ASN A 58 -10.16 -2.92 0.08
C ASN A 58 -10.34 -4.13 -0.84
N VAL A 59 -9.33 -4.98 -0.90
CA VAL A 59 -9.34 -6.16 -1.78
C VAL A 59 -9.37 -7.41 -0.90
N PRO A 60 -10.41 -8.26 -1.03
CA PRO A 60 -10.45 -9.50 -0.28
C PRO A 60 -9.45 -10.53 -0.84
N ARG A 61 -9.17 -11.55 -0.06
CA ARG A 61 -8.35 -12.66 -0.53
C ARG A 61 -9.01 -13.29 -1.76
N ILE A 62 -8.21 -13.50 -2.80
CA ILE A 62 -8.68 -14.04 -4.08
C ILE A 62 -8.18 -15.47 -4.23
N ARG A 63 -9.11 -16.41 -4.32
CA ARG A 63 -8.76 -17.82 -4.49
C ARG A 63 -8.14 -18.06 -5.85
N GLY A 64 -7.08 -18.86 -5.85
CA GLY A 64 -6.45 -19.31 -7.07
C GLY A 64 -5.51 -18.31 -7.74
N LEU A 65 -5.28 -17.15 -7.10
CA LEU A 65 -4.41 -16.14 -7.68
C LEU A 65 -2.99 -16.12 -7.12
N GLY A 66 -2.69 -16.89 -6.08
CA GLY A 66 -1.33 -16.91 -5.54
C GLY A 66 -0.34 -17.44 -6.55
N GLN A 67 0.56 -16.60 -7.04
CA GLN A 67 1.59 -16.99 -8.01
C GLN A 67 2.86 -17.48 -7.33
N ASP A 68 3.48 -16.62 -6.53
CA ASP A 68 4.69 -16.97 -5.78
C ASP A 68 4.37 -17.25 -4.32
N VAL A 69 3.40 -16.51 -3.78
CA VAL A 69 2.87 -16.71 -2.44
C VAL A 69 1.35 -16.63 -2.51
N ALA A 70 0.69 -17.08 -1.46
CA ALA A 70 -0.76 -16.97 -1.40
C ALA A 70 -1.18 -15.50 -1.43
N SER A 71 -2.21 -15.20 -2.20
CA SER A 71 -2.82 -13.88 -2.18
C SER A 71 -3.40 -13.60 -0.80
N VAL A 72 -3.31 -12.37 -0.33
CA VAL A 72 -3.85 -11.96 0.97
C VAL A 72 -4.83 -10.81 0.79
N ALA A 73 -5.79 -10.70 1.70
CA ALA A 73 -6.65 -9.53 1.76
C ALA A 73 -5.81 -8.32 2.12
N PHE A 74 -6.11 -7.17 1.54
CA PHE A 74 -5.43 -5.93 1.93
C PHE A 74 -6.38 -4.75 1.85
N GLU A 75 -6.13 -3.76 2.70
CA GLU A 75 -6.90 -2.54 2.78
C GLU A 75 -5.95 -1.36 2.76
N LEU A 76 -6.20 -0.40 1.89
CA LEU A 76 -5.31 0.75 1.73
C LEU A 76 -5.84 1.95 2.53
N ASP A 77 -5.80 1.81 3.85
CA ASP A 77 -6.15 2.84 4.82
C ASP A 77 -4.93 3.05 5.73
N PRO A 78 -4.27 4.22 5.62
CA PRO A 78 -3.02 4.45 6.36
C PRO A 78 -3.22 4.57 7.88
N ARG A 79 -4.45 4.76 8.35
CA ARG A 79 -4.72 4.96 9.78
C ARG A 79 -4.46 3.71 10.61
N ASN A 80 -4.38 2.55 10.00
CA ASN A 80 -4.10 1.30 10.70
C ASN A 80 -2.70 1.27 11.32
N ALA A 81 -1.82 2.16 10.90
CA ALA A 81 -0.46 2.28 11.45
C ALA A 81 -0.31 3.40 12.47
N GLU A 82 -1.41 3.97 12.94
CA GLU A 82 -1.37 5.05 13.91
C GLU A 82 -0.61 4.62 15.16
N GLY A 83 0.33 5.46 15.61
CA GLY A 83 1.17 5.16 16.77
C GLY A 83 2.36 4.25 16.49
N ARG A 84 2.60 3.85 15.25
CA ARG A 84 3.63 2.88 14.92
C ARG A 84 4.88 3.46 14.26
N ARG A 85 5.06 4.77 14.29
CA ARG A 85 6.21 5.40 13.63
C ARG A 85 7.55 4.91 14.18
N ASP A 86 7.66 4.73 15.48
CA ASP A 86 8.90 4.24 16.09
C ASP A 86 9.18 2.79 15.67
N TRP A 87 8.16 1.99 15.58
CA TRP A 87 8.29 0.61 15.08
C TRP A 87 8.81 0.59 13.65
N PHE A 88 8.29 1.45 12.78
CA PHE A 88 8.78 1.58 11.41
C PHE A 88 10.29 1.83 11.39
N ARG A 89 10.73 2.75 12.23
CA ARG A 89 12.16 3.10 12.30
C ARG A 89 13.01 1.97 12.84
N SER A 90 12.47 1.19 13.76
CA SER A 90 13.20 0.10 14.41
C SER A 90 13.49 -1.06 13.45
N LEU A 91 12.71 -1.20 12.37
CA LEU A 91 12.86 -2.32 11.45
C LEU A 91 14.08 -2.23 10.54
N GLY A 92 14.63 -1.04 10.36
CA GLY A 92 15.80 -0.87 9.51
C GLY A 92 15.55 -1.24 8.06
N CYS A 93 14.36 -0.93 7.53
CA CYS A 93 14.01 -1.21 6.14
C CYS A 93 15.00 -0.52 5.20
N PRO A 94 15.37 -1.14 4.07
CA PRO A 94 16.21 -0.50 3.07
C PRO A 94 15.41 0.53 2.27
N ALA A 95 14.73 1.43 2.98
CA ALA A 95 13.88 2.45 2.40
C ALA A 95 14.69 3.68 2.01
N ARG A 96 14.26 4.36 0.98
CA ARG A 96 14.85 5.61 0.53
C ARG A 96 14.04 6.77 1.05
N GLY A 97 14.48 7.34 2.15
CA GLY A 97 13.76 8.39 2.85
C GLY A 97 12.78 7.82 3.86
N GLU A 98 11.79 8.61 4.22
CA GLU A 98 10.82 8.22 5.25
C GLU A 98 9.77 7.27 4.71
N LEU A 99 9.39 6.29 5.53
CA LEU A 99 8.28 5.41 5.25
C LEU A 99 6.98 6.07 5.73
N TYR A 100 5.97 6.03 4.86
CA TYR A 100 4.62 6.48 5.19
C TYR A 100 3.66 5.30 5.11
N PRO A 101 2.76 5.12 6.07
CA PRO A 101 1.81 4.00 6.01
C PRO A 101 0.81 4.18 4.88
N ILE A 102 0.45 3.09 4.22
CA ILE A 102 -0.55 3.13 3.15
C ILE A 102 -1.67 2.11 3.36
N GLY A 103 -1.52 1.20 4.32
CA GLY A 103 -2.57 0.23 4.57
C GLY A 103 -2.07 -0.93 5.39
N ASP A 104 -2.85 -2.02 5.35
CA ASP A 104 -2.49 -3.27 6.00
C ASP A 104 -2.88 -4.47 5.13
N ALA A 105 -2.35 -5.61 5.49
CA ALA A 105 -2.62 -6.86 4.78
C ALA A 105 -2.86 -7.97 5.79
N GLY A 106 -3.65 -8.97 5.36
CA GLY A 106 -3.93 -10.14 6.19
C GLY A 106 -4.70 -9.80 7.46
N GLY A 107 -5.62 -8.83 7.40
CA GLY A 107 -6.43 -8.46 8.56
C GLY A 107 -5.63 -7.81 9.68
N GLY A 108 -4.58 -7.05 9.33
CA GLY A 108 -3.76 -6.34 10.30
C GLY A 108 -2.49 -7.09 10.72
N HIS A 109 -2.23 -8.27 10.15
CA HIS A 109 -0.99 -9.01 10.43
C HIS A 109 0.24 -8.29 9.92
N ALA A 110 0.11 -7.53 8.85
CA ALA A 110 1.21 -6.77 8.27
C ALA A 110 0.75 -5.35 7.96
N ILE A 111 1.67 -4.42 8.05
CA ILE A 111 1.42 -3.03 7.67
C ILE A 111 2.10 -2.78 6.33
N LEU A 112 1.43 -2.05 5.45
CA LEU A 112 1.98 -1.64 4.17
C LEU A 112 2.46 -0.19 4.27
N ALA A 113 3.67 0.06 3.78
CA ALA A 113 4.26 1.39 3.83
C ALA A 113 5.01 1.69 2.54
N ILE A 114 5.15 2.97 2.21
CA ILE A 114 5.81 3.42 0.98
C ILE A 114 6.92 4.42 1.32
N ASP A 115 8.07 4.27 0.67
CA ASP A 115 9.16 5.22 0.85
C ASP A 115 9.05 6.39 -0.13
N GLU A 116 10.03 7.29 -0.10
CA GLU A 116 9.98 8.51 -0.91
C GLU A 116 10.30 8.28 -2.39
N GLU A 117 10.71 7.05 -2.76
CA GLU A 117 10.90 6.66 -4.16
C GLU A 117 9.83 5.68 -4.64
N SER A 118 8.69 5.65 -3.95
CA SER A 118 7.53 4.84 -4.29
C SER A 118 7.72 3.34 -4.12
N THR A 119 8.76 2.90 -3.41
CA THR A 119 8.92 1.49 -3.09
C THR A 119 8.00 1.12 -1.93
N VAL A 120 7.19 0.10 -2.13
CA VAL A 120 6.23 -0.38 -1.13
C VAL A 120 6.83 -1.56 -0.39
N PHE A 121 6.71 -1.53 0.92
CA PHE A 121 7.19 -2.59 1.82
C PHE A 121 6.03 -3.15 2.63
N MET A 122 6.13 -4.43 2.93
CA MET A 122 5.25 -5.10 3.87
C MET A 122 6.02 -5.31 5.17
N LEU A 123 5.51 -4.75 6.27
CA LEU A 123 6.17 -4.75 7.57
C LEU A 123 5.44 -5.70 8.52
N PHE A 124 6.14 -6.67 9.07
CA PHE A 124 5.54 -7.61 10.02
C PHE A 124 6.61 -8.17 10.96
N GLY A 125 6.27 -8.26 12.24
CA GLY A 125 7.23 -8.72 13.24
C GLY A 125 8.51 -7.87 13.24
N ASN A 126 9.64 -8.48 12.95
CA ASN A 126 10.95 -7.82 12.81
C ASN A 126 11.36 -7.70 11.35
N GLU A 127 10.47 -7.94 10.42
CA GLU A 127 10.81 -8.06 9.01
C GLU A 127 10.22 -6.94 8.17
N CYS A 128 10.92 -6.66 7.08
CA CYS A 128 10.53 -5.66 6.12
C CYS A 128 10.75 -6.27 4.73
N ARG A 129 9.67 -6.52 4.00
CA ARG A 129 9.73 -7.17 2.69
C ARG A 129 9.34 -6.19 1.59
N ARG A 130 10.18 -6.06 0.58
CA ARG A 130 9.85 -5.26 -0.59
C ARG A 130 8.76 -5.95 -1.40
N ILE A 131 7.72 -5.20 -1.75
CA ILE A 131 6.58 -5.72 -2.53
C ILE A 131 6.66 -5.27 -3.99
N GLY A 132 7.13 -4.07 -4.24
CA GLY A 132 7.23 -3.52 -5.58
C GLY A 132 7.23 -2.00 -5.54
N THR A 133 7.08 -1.38 -6.69
CA THR A 133 7.11 0.06 -6.83
C THR A 133 5.75 0.57 -7.30
N GLY A 134 5.12 1.45 -6.52
CA GLY A 134 3.87 2.10 -6.90
C GLY A 134 2.77 1.10 -7.30
N ALA A 135 2.22 1.29 -8.49
CA ALA A 135 1.14 0.43 -9.00
C ALA A 135 1.56 -1.03 -9.18
N GLU A 136 2.83 -1.29 -9.43
CA GLU A 136 3.35 -2.67 -9.50
C GLU A 136 3.13 -3.39 -8.16
N ALA A 137 3.34 -2.69 -7.05
CA ALA A 137 3.14 -3.26 -5.73
C ALA A 137 1.68 -3.67 -5.52
N VAL A 138 0.73 -2.87 -6.00
CA VAL A 138 -0.69 -3.20 -5.89
C VAL A 138 -0.99 -4.49 -6.67
N ALA A 139 -0.47 -4.60 -7.88
CA ALA A 139 -0.64 -5.81 -8.68
C ALA A 139 -0.02 -7.03 -7.99
N ASN A 140 1.15 -6.87 -7.39
CA ASN A 140 1.82 -7.96 -6.67
C ASN A 140 1.01 -8.41 -5.44
N LEU A 141 0.36 -7.48 -4.75
CA LEU A 141 -0.52 -7.84 -3.64
C LEU A 141 -1.73 -8.62 -4.11
N VAL A 142 -2.32 -8.24 -5.24
CA VAL A 142 -3.49 -8.93 -5.80
C VAL A 142 -3.11 -10.36 -6.22
N THR A 143 -1.98 -10.52 -6.91
CA THR A 143 -1.60 -11.80 -7.51
C THR A 143 -0.76 -12.68 -6.60
N GLY A 144 -0.22 -12.16 -5.51
CA GLY A 144 0.72 -12.88 -4.67
C GLY A 144 2.09 -13.06 -5.30
N ARG A 145 2.43 -12.22 -6.28
CA ARG A 145 3.71 -12.29 -6.97
C ARG A 145 4.80 -11.60 -6.16
N ARG A 146 5.97 -12.22 -6.09
CA ARG A 146 7.16 -11.61 -5.49
C ARG A 146 7.91 -10.81 -6.55
N PRO A 147 8.43 -9.62 -6.20
CA PRO A 147 9.22 -8.85 -7.14
C PRO A 147 10.57 -9.50 -7.43
#